data_d2b039b486852050bbdd2af5e2e21996
#
_entry.id   d2b039b486852050bbdd2af5e2e21996
#
_cell.length_a   1.000
_cell.length_b   1.000
_cell.length_c   1.000
_cell.angle_alpha   90.00
_cell.angle_beta   90.00
_cell.angle_gamma   90.00
#
_symmetry.space_group_name_H-M   'P 1'
#
loop_
_entity.id
_entity.type
_entity.pdbx_description
1 polymer ?
#
loop_
_entity_poly.entity_id
_entity_poly.type
_entity_poly.pdbx_seq_one_letter_code
_entity_poly.pdbx_strand_id
1 'polypeptide(L)'
;MTKSAVRGSREAVWIVLFAAVFAIVGILLGLNAPVQIPTGYARYTAVMILAALDSIFGAIKAWLNGNFENKVFISGLLVNSVVAGALTYLGDKLGVELYFAAIVAFGVRIFENIAVIRRHLL
;
A
#
# COMPACT_ATOMS: atom_id res chain seq x y z
N MET A 1 -4.82 -6.46 -31.03
CA MET A 1 -4.66 -5.46 -29.95
C MET A 1 -5.28 -4.14 -30.36
N THR A 2 -6.18 -3.63 -29.58
CA THR A 2 -6.79 -2.33 -29.82
C THR A 2 -5.85 -1.20 -29.40
N LYS A 3 -5.98 -0.01 -30.01
CA LYS A 3 -5.18 1.17 -29.60
C LYS A 3 -5.35 1.51 -28.12
N SER A 4 -6.54 1.28 -27.57
CA SER A 4 -6.83 1.53 -26.16
C SER A 4 -6.04 0.59 -25.21
N ALA A 5 -5.86 -0.67 -25.59
CA ALA A 5 -5.08 -1.63 -24.77
C ALA A 5 -3.58 -1.26 -24.74
N VAL A 6 -3.03 -0.86 -25.90
CA VAL A 6 -1.63 -0.40 -25.99
C VAL A 6 -1.44 0.89 -25.21
N ARG A 7 -2.38 1.82 -25.31
CA ARG A 7 -2.34 3.08 -24.58
C ARG A 7 -2.41 2.86 -23.07
N GLY A 8 -3.31 1.98 -22.60
CA GLY A 8 -3.42 1.64 -21.19
C GLY A 8 -2.15 1.01 -20.64
N SER A 9 -1.49 0.14 -21.43
CA SER A 9 -0.22 -0.48 -21.05
C SER A 9 0.90 0.56 -20.87
N ARG A 10 0.98 1.55 -21.76
CA ARG A 10 1.97 2.63 -21.67
C ARG A 10 1.71 3.51 -20.45
N GLU A 11 0.46 3.90 -20.21
CA GLU A 11 0.09 4.70 -19.05
C GLU A 11 0.39 3.95 -17.75
N ALA A 12 0.13 2.64 -17.72
CA ALA A 12 0.42 1.80 -16.57
C ALA A 12 1.92 1.77 -16.24
N VAL A 13 2.78 1.66 -17.23
CA VAL A 13 4.23 1.69 -17.04
C VAL A 13 4.66 3.03 -16.43
N TRP A 14 4.15 4.15 -16.94
CA TRP A 14 4.47 5.46 -16.38
C TRP A 14 4.01 5.61 -14.94
N ILE A 15 2.80 5.14 -14.61
CA ILE A 15 2.27 5.19 -13.23
C ILE A 15 3.15 4.40 -12.28
N VAL A 16 3.55 3.19 -12.67
CA VAL A 16 4.42 2.34 -11.86
C VAL A 16 5.80 2.99 -11.67
N LEU A 17 6.35 3.58 -12.74
CA LEU A 17 7.63 4.27 -12.67
C LEU A 17 7.56 5.48 -11.73
N PHE A 18 6.51 6.30 -11.81
CA PHE A 18 6.31 7.41 -10.89
C PHE A 18 6.19 6.93 -9.45
N ALA A 19 5.39 5.89 -9.22
CA ALA A 19 5.22 5.33 -7.88
C ALA A 19 6.55 4.83 -7.31
N ALA A 20 7.35 4.14 -8.12
CA ALA A 20 8.67 3.65 -7.74
C ALA A 20 9.62 4.80 -7.41
N VAL A 21 9.67 5.84 -8.24
CA VAL A 21 10.53 7.01 -8.02
C VAL A 21 10.14 7.72 -6.73
N PHE A 22 8.85 7.99 -6.52
CA PHE A 22 8.38 8.64 -5.29
C PHE A 22 8.65 7.79 -4.06
N ALA A 23 8.52 6.47 -4.16
CA ALA A 23 8.84 5.56 -3.06
C ALA A 23 10.33 5.64 -2.70
N ILE A 24 11.21 5.60 -3.70
CA ILE A 24 12.66 5.71 -3.51
C ILE A 24 13.02 7.06 -2.89
N VAL A 25 12.48 8.15 -3.42
CA VAL A 25 12.71 9.50 -2.88
C VAL A 25 12.22 9.58 -1.43
N GLY A 26 11.04 9.05 -1.13
CA GLY A 26 10.49 9.02 0.23
C GLY A 26 11.37 8.24 1.19
N ILE A 27 11.89 7.09 0.78
CA ILE A 27 12.81 6.28 1.58
C ILE A 27 14.10 7.05 1.86
N LEU A 28 14.70 7.67 0.83
CA LEU A 28 15.94 8.43 0.98
C LEU A 28 15.76 9.63 1.90
N LEU A 29 14.65 10.36 1.76
CA LEU A 29 14.33 11.48 2.63
C LEU A 29 14.11 11.01 4.07
N GLY A 30 13.40 9.90 4.23
CA GLY A 30 13.13 9.32 5.55
C GLY A 30 14.39 8.87 6.28
N LEU A 31 15.32 8.22 5.55
CA LEU A 31 16.58 7.76 6.14
C LEU A 31 17.48 8.92 6.58
N ASN A 32 17.36 10.07 5.94
CA ASN A 32 18.17 11.26 6.26
C ASN A 32 17.45 12.26 7.16
N ALA A 33 16.17 12.02 7.46
CA ALA A 33 15.41 12.92 8.33
C ALA A 33 15.86 12.79 9.79
N PRO A 34 16.02 13.90 10.52
CA PRO A 34 16.41 13.86 11.94
C PRO A 34 15.26 13.48 12.87
N VAL A 35 14.13 13.06 12.31
CA VAL A 35 12.93 12.70 13.08
C VAL A 35 12.98 11.21 13.40
N GLN A 36 12.79 10.89 14.68
CA GLN A 36 12.65 9.51 15.14
C GLN A 36 11.24 9.31 15.67
N ILE A 37 10.63 8.19 15.28
CA ILE A 37 9.31 7.82 15.78
C ILE A 37 9.49 7.19 17.17
N PRO A 38 8.83 7.70 18.23
CA PRO A 38 8.90 7.09 19.54
C PRO A 38 8.48 5.62 19.50
N THR A 39 9.17 4.77 20.27
CA THR A 39 8.97 3.32 20.27
C THR A 39 7.50 2.92 20.51
N GLY A 40 6.79 3.67 21.36
CA GLY A 40 5.38 3.41 21.65
C GLY A 40 4.44 3.58 20.46
N TYR A 41 4.83 4.37 19.45
CA TYR A 41 4.04 4.62 18.24
C TYR A 41 4.54 3.86 17.02
N ALA A 42 5.68 3.18 17.12
CA ALA A 42 6.30 2.54 15.97
C ALA A 42 5.41 1.45 15.35
N ARG A 43 4.72 0.66 16.17
CA ARG A 43 3.79 -0.38 15.69
C ARG A 43 2.63 0.21 14.90
N TYR A 44 2.03 1.28 15.42
CA TYR A 44 0.91 1.97 14.78
C TYR A 44 1.33 2.52 13.43
N THR A 45 2.45 3.21 13.40
CA THR A 45 2.99 3.77 12.17
C THR A 45 3.27 2.68 11.15
N ALA A 46 3.90 1.58 11.57
CA ALA A 46 4.24 0.48 10.68
C ALA A 46 3.02 -0.16 10.03
N VAL A 47 1.99 -0.50 10.81
CA VAL A 47 0.79 -1.13 10.26
C VAL A 47 -0.04 -0.18 9.40
N MET A 48 -0.04 1.11 9.75
CA MET A 48 -0.76 2.11 8.95
C MET A 48 -0.06 2.35 7.61
N ILE A 49 1.28 2.38 7.60
CA ILE A 49 2.05 2.44 6.35
C ILE A 49 1.78 1.20 5.50
N LEU A 50 1.76 0.03 6.12
CA LEU A 50 1.50 -1.22 5.42
C LEU A 50 0.09 -1.24 4.81
N ALA A 51 -0.90 -0.75 5.55
CA ALA A 51 -2.27 -0.58 5.05
C ALA A 51 -2.32 0.39 3.86
N ALA A 52 -1.55 1.48 3.93
CA ALA A 52 -1.45 2.45 2.84
C ALA A 52 -0.82 1.81 1.60
N LEU A 53 0.27 1.06 1.78
CA LEU A 53 0.92 0.34 0.68
C LEU A 53 -0.01 -0.69 0.04
N ASP A 54 -0.76 -1.43 0.85
CA ASP A 54 -1.77 -2.36 0.34
C ASP A 54 -2.78 -1.65 -0.56
N SER A 55 -3.27 -0.50 -0.12
CA SER A 55 -4.24 0.29 -0.89
C SER A 55 -3.64 0.83 -2.19
N ILE A 56 -2.38 1.28 -2.15
CA ILE A 56 -1.68 1.79 -3.34
C ILE A 56 -1.47 0.67 -4.36
N PHE A 57 -0.95 -0.48 -3.96
CA PHE A 57 -0.75 -1.61 -4.86
C PHE A 57 -2.08 -2.15 -5.39
N GLY A 58 -3.11 -2.18 -4.55
CA GLY A 58 -4.46 -2.53 -4.97
C GLY A 58 -5.02 -1.57 -6.02
N ALA A 59 -4.75 -0.28 -5.86
CA ALA A 59 -5.15 0.76 -6.82
C ALA A 59 -4.44 0.58 -8.16
N ILE A 60 -3.15 0.31 -8.14
CA ILE A 60 -2.37 0.05 -9.36
C ILE A 60 -2.92 -1.17 -10.09
N LYS A 61 -3.18 -2.25 -9.36
CA LYS A 61 -3.80 -3.45 -9.93
C LYS A 61 -5.15 -3.14 -10.57
N ALA A 62 -6.01 -2.40 -9.87
CA ALA A 62 -7.32 -2.02 -10.38
C ALA A 62 -7.21 -1.15 -11.64
N TRP A 63 -6.25 -0.24 -11.65
CA TRP A 63 -5.96 0.59 -12.83
C TRP A 63 -5.59 -0.28 -14.03
N LEU A 64 -4.68 -1.23 -13.83
CA LEU A 64 -4.24 -2.14 -14.90
C LEU A 64 -5.38 -3.01 -15.44
N ASN A 65 -6.31 -3.39 -14.56
CA ASN A 65 -7.48 -4.19 -14.94
C ASN A 65 -8.65 -3.35 -15.48
N GLY A 66 -8.51 -2.03 -15.52
CA GLY A 66 -9.57 -1.13 -15.96
C GLY A 66 -10.70 -0.91 -14.96
N ASN A 67 -10.48 -1.27 -13.69
CA ASN A 67 -11.49 -1.22 -12.63
C ASN A 67 -11.22 -0.15 -11.58
N PHE A 68 -10.29 0.78 -11.84
CA PHE A 68 -9.94 1.79 -10.85
C PHE A 68 -11.09 2.74 -10.58
N GLU A 69 -11.44 2.89 -9.32
CA GLU A 69 -12.40 3.86 -8.83
C GLU A 69 -11.78 4.66 -7.69
N ASN A 70 -11.76 5.98 -7.84
CA ASN A 70 -11.14 6.88 -6.88
C ASN A 70 -11.79 6.77 -5.50
N LYS A 71 -13.12 6.66 -5.44
CA LYS A 71 -13.83 6.50 -4.16
C LYS A 71 -13.44 5.23 -3.44
N VAL A 72 -13.32 4.12 -4.17
CA VAL A 72 -12.92 2.83 -3.60
C VAL A 72 -11.47 2.91 -3.07
N PHE A 73 -10.59 3.55 -3.83
CA PHE A 73 -9.21 3.73 -3.41
C PHE A 73 -9.09 4.54 -2.12
N ILE A 74 -9.70 5.73 -2.10
CA ILE A 74 -9.60 6.63 -0.95
C ILE A 74 -10.27 6.03 0.28
N SER A 75 -11.46 5.46 0.13
CA SER A 75 -12.16 4.82 1.25
C SER A 75 -11.39 3.63 1.77
N GLY A 76 -10.82 2.81 0.89
CA GLY A 76 -9.98 1.68 1.29
C GLY A 76 -8.74 2.13 2.04
N LEU A 77 -8.07 3.16 1.55
CA LEU A 77 -6.89 3.73 2.21
C LEU A 77 -7.21 4.16 3.64
N LEU A 78 -8.29 4.92 3.81
CA LEU A 78 -8.70 5.44 5.12
C LEU A 78 -9.20 4.32 6.05
N VAL A 79 -10.11 3.47 5.57
CA VAL A 79 -10.70 2.41 6.40
C VAL A 79 -9.64 1.39 6.80
N ASN A 80 -8.81 0.93 5.86
CA ASN A 80 -7.78 -0.06 6.17
C ASN A 80 -6.76 0.49 7.17
N SER A 81 -6.37 1.76 7.05
CA SER A 81 -5.45 2.40 7.99
C SER A 81 -6.07 2.51 9.39
N VAL A 82 -7.32 2.94 9.48
CA VAL A 82 -8.03 3.06 10.76
C VAL A 82 -8.22 1.70 11.41
N VAL A 83 -8.63 0.68 10.65
CA VAL A 83 -8.82 -0.68 11.18
C VAL A 83 -7.49 -1.26 11.66
N ALA A 84 -6.41 -1.07 10.91
CA ALA A 84 -5.08 -1.54 11.30
C ALA A 84 -4.63 -0.89 12.61
N GLY A 85 -4.82 0.43 12.74
CA GLY A 85 -4.52 1.16 13.97
C GLY A 85 -5.39 0.69 15.15
N ALA A 86 -6.68 0.48 14.91
CA ALA A 86 -7.60 0.01 15.93
C ALA A 86 -7.26 -1.40 16.43
N LEU A 87 -6.88 -2.30 15.52
CA LEU A 87 -6.42 -3.65 15.89
C LEU A 87 -5.16 -3.60 16.75
N THR A 88 -4.22 -2.74 16.38
CA THR A 88 -2.99 -2.55 17.16
C THR A 88 -3.32 -2.03 18.56
N TYR A 89 -4.20 -1.05 18.66
CA TYR A 89 -4.63 -0.49 19.93
C TYR A 89 -5.32 -1.55 20.79
N LEU A 90 -6.25 -2.29 20.21
CA LEU A 90 -6.98 -3.36 20.92
C LEU A 90 -6.00 -4.43 21.40
N GLY A 91 -5.05 -4.81 20.58
CA GLY A 91 -4.03 -5.78 20.97
C GLY A 91 -3.19 -5.29 22.15
N ASP A 92 -2.78 -4.03 22.14
CA ASP A 92 -2.02 -3.43 23.24
C ASP A 92 -2.83 -3.46 24.55
N LYS A 93 -4.14 -3.23 24.48
CA LYS A 93 -5.02 -3.26 25.63
C LYS A 93 -5.26 -4.69 26.16
N LEU A 94 -5.29 -5.67 25.27
CA LEU A 94 -5.55 -7.07 25.64
C LEU A 94 -4.29 -7.86 25.96
N GLY A 95 -3.11 -7.28 25.72
CA GLY A 95 -1.84 -7.98 25.86
C GLY A 95 -1.60 -9.02 24.79
N VAL A 96 -2.25 -8.89 23.63
CA VAL A 96 -2.12 -9.79 22.47
C VAL A 96 -1.59 -9.01 21.29
N GLU A 97 -0.67 -9.57 20.55
CA GLU A 97 -0.06 -8.88 19.41
C GLU A 97 -0.94 -8.99 18.16
N LEU A 98 -2.14 -8.37 18.21
CA LEU A 98 -3.10 -8.37 17.11
C LEU A 98 -2.57 -7.67 15.86
N TYR A 99 -1.59 -6.79 15.98
CA TYR A 99 -1.00 -6.12 14.83
C TYR A 99 -0.36 -7.10 13.84
N PHE A 100 0.07 -8.27 14.29
CA PHE A 100 0.57 -9.32 13.40
C PHE A 100 -0.51 -9.80 12.40
N ALA A 101 -1.76 -9.84 12.82
CA ALA A 101 -2.86 -10.19 11.92
C ALA A 101 -2.94 -9.19 10.75
N ALA A 102 -2.81 -7.90 11.05
CA ALA A 102 -2.80 -6.86 10.03
C ALA A 102 -1.58 -7.00 9.10
N ILE A 103 -0.39 -7.23 9.67
CA ILE A 103 0.84 -7.41 8.90
C ILE A 103 0.71 -8.59 7.92
N VAL A 104 0.21 -9.73 8.39
CA VAL A 104 0.03 -10.91 7.54
C VAL A 104 -0.99 -10.64 6.44
N ALA A 105 -2.14 -10.08 6.81
CA ALA A 105 -3.22 -9.82 5.86
C ALA A 105 -2.78 -8.85 4.75
N PHE A 106 -2.19 -7.71 5.12
CA PHE A 106 -1.73 -6.72 4.15
C PHE A 106 -0.52 -7.22 3.36
N GLY A 107 0.40 -7.92 4.02
CA GLY A 107 1.57 -8.49 3.36
C GLY A 107 1.20 -9.46 2.25
N VAL A 108 0.30 -10.39 2.53
CA VAL A 108 -0.19 -11.34 1.52
C VAL A 108 -0.83 -10.60 0.34
N ARG A 109 -1.69 -9.63 0.62
CA ARG A 109 -2.37 -8.86 -0.42
C ARG A 109 -1.39 -8.04 -1.26
N ILE A 110 -0.38 -7.44 -0.63
CA ILE A 110 0.65 -6.69 -1.35
C ILE A 110 1.38 -7.61 -2.33
N PHE A 111 1.82 -8.78 -1.90
CA PHE A 111 2.49 -9.72 -2.79
C PHE A 111 1.59 -10.22 -3.91
N GLU A 112 0.32 -10.47 -3.64
CA GLU A 112 -0.65 -10.86 -4.67
C GLU A 112 -0.83 -9.74 -5.69
N ASN A 113 -0.97 -8.50 -5.23
CA ASN A 113 -1.12 -7.34 -6.09
C ASN A 113 0.13 -7.12 -6.94
N ILE A 114 1.31 -7.24 -6.36
CA ILE A 114 2.58 -7.14 -7.08
C ILE A 114 2.67 -8.23 -8.16
N ALA A 115 2.24 -9.46 -7.86
CA ALA A 115 2.26 -10.55 -8.84
C ALA A 115 1.36 -10.22 -10.05
N VAL A 116 0.18 -9.65 -9.82
CA VAL A 116 -0.71 -9.23 -10.90
C VAL A 116 -0.09 -8.09 -11.71
N ILE A 117 0.47 -7.08 -11.03
CA ILE A 117 1.12 -5.95 -11.67
C ILE A 117 2.28 -6.44 -12.55
N ARG A 118 3.13 -7.31 -12.01
CA ARG A 118 4.26 -7.87 -12.74
C ARG A 118 3.80 -8.58 -14.02
N ARG A 119 2.73 -9.37 -13.94
CA ARG A 119 2.21 -10.08 -15.11
C ARG A 119 1.69 -9.14 -16.19
N HIS A 120 1.17 -7.99 -15.82
CA HIS A 120 0.73 -6.97 -16.77
C HIS A 120 1.91 -6.26 -17.46
N LEU A 121 3.04 -6.12 -16.78
CA LEU A 121 4.21 -5.41 -17.30
C LEU A 121 5.13 -6.33 -18.14
N LEU A 122 5.04 -7.63 -17.94
CA LEU A 122 5.79 -8.63 -18.70
C LEU A 122 4.86 -9.31 -19.69
#